data_17b178f2d33f063b4468f671ec5de593
#
_entry.id   17b178f2d33f063b4468f671ec5de593
#
_cell.length_a   1.000
_cell.length_b   1.000
_cell.length_c   1.000
_cell.angle_alpha   90.00
_cell.angle_beta   90.00
_cell.angle_gamma   90.00
#
_symmetry.space_group_name_H-M   'P 1'
#
loop_
_entity.id
_entity.type
_entity.pdbx_description
1 polymer ?
#
loop_
_entity_poly.entity_id
_entity_poly.type
_entity_poly.pdbx_seq_one_letter_code
_entity_poly.pdbx_strand_id
1 'polypeptide(L)'
;MADQAVEEVAESNKTTLGLYVWPQGAYAMWLADPQHVHLLDVRTFEEYVFGGHVEFAKNVPLVFPRFNPEGPAMPGRPPGCSGELNPDFVAAVQRVCPPTDTILVMCATGGRGAMAVNLLAEAGFTTVYNIVTGFEGDRVDDPGSVFHGKHMRNGWKNAGLPWGYDFHPDLMWEEPT
;
A
#
# COMPACT_ATOMS: atom_id res chain seq x y z
N MET A 1 20.64 -12.20 -0.02
CA MET A 1 19.96 -10.92 0.27
C MET A 1 18.44 -11.06 0.43
N ALA A 2 17.77 -12.10 -0.09
CA ALA A 2 16.33 -12.32 0.14
C ALA A 2 16.00 -12.80 1.56
N ASP A 3 16.87 -13.57 2.20
CA ASP A 3 16.62 -14.17 3.52
C ASP A 3 16.63 -13.15 4.70
N GLN A 4 17.45 -12.10 4.62
CA GLN A 4 17.48 -11.06 5.68
C GLN A 4 16.23 -10.16 5.63
N ALA A 5 15.61 -10.00 4.45
CA ALA A 5 14.43 -9.16 4.30
C ALA A 5 13.17 -9.79 4.94
N VAL A 6 13.07 -11.10 4.99
CA VAL A 6 11.90 -11.82 5.55
C VAL A 6 11.88 -11.78 7.08
N GLU A 7 13.03 -11.74 7.76
CA GLU A 7 13.10 -11.67 9.23
C GLU A 7 12.63 -10.31 9.79
N GLU A 8 12.68 -9.25 8.99
CA GLU A 8 12.30 -7.88 9.40
C GLU A 8 10.82 -7.55 9.08
N VAL A 9 10.10 -8.43 8.38
CA VAL A 9 8.69 -8.21 8.05
C VAL A 9 7.81 -8.50 9.27
N ALA A 10 7.09 -7.48 9.73
CA ALA A 10 6.13 -7.63 10.82
C ALA A 10 5.09 -8.71 10.48
N GLU A 11 4.62 -9.46 11.48
CA GLU A 11 3.66 -10.55 11.27
C GLU A 11 2.39 -10.09 10.54
N SER A 12 1.90 -8.89 10.87
CA SER A 12 0.76 -8.26 10.20
C SER A 12 0.97 -7.94 8.71
N ASN A 13 2.22 -7.95 8.25
CA ASN A 13 2.59 -7.59 6.88
C ASN A 13 3.03 -8.81 6.06
N LYS A 14 2.97 -10.01 6.64
CA LYS A 14 3.27 -11.25 5.93
C LYS A 14 2.20 -11.61 4.92
N THR A 15 2.65 -12.19 3.80
CA THR A 15 1.79 -12.56 2.66
C THR A 15 1.99 -14.02 2.28
N THR A 16 0.97 -14.61 1.65
CA THR A 16 1.01 -16.00 1.14
C THR A 16 2.05 -16.20 0.04
N LEU A 17 2.32 -15.16 -0.76
CA LEU A 17 3.35 -15.21 -1.80
C LEU A 17 4.77 -15.07 -1.26
N GLY A 18 4.95 -14.51 -0.05
CA GLY A 18 6.27 -14.29 0.53
C GLY A 18 7.15 -13.31 -0.25
N LEU A 19 6.55 -12.46 -1.10
CA LEU A 19 7.24 -11.47 -1.91
C LEU A 19 7.17 -10.11 -1.23
N TYR A 20 8.33 -9.58 -0.86
CA TYR A 20 8.47 -8.32 -0.14
C TYR A 20 9.50 -7.43 -0.80
N VAL A 21 9.27 -6.12 -0.73
CA VAL A 21 10.22 -5.12 -1.22
C VAL A 21 10.16 -3.86 -0.36
N TRP A 22 11.28 -3.18 -0.18
CA TRP A 22 11.35 -1.87 0.46
C TRP A 22 11.16 -0.78 -0.59
N PRO A 23 10.78 0.44 -0.19
CA PRO A 23 10.47 1.53 -1.12
C PRO A 23 11.54 1.78 -2.18
N GLN A 24 12.83 1.80 -1.80
CA GLN A 24 13.93 2.02 -2.74
C GLN A 24 14.05 0.88 -3.78
N GLY A 25 13.87 -0.37 -3.32
CA GLY A 25 13.85 -1.55 -4.20
C GLY A 25 12.65 -1.53 -5.15
N ALA A 26 11.47 -1.15 -4.63
CA ALA A 26 10.26 -1.02 -5.45
C ALA A 26 10.43 0.04 -6.55
N TYR A 27 11.01 1.20 -6.19
CA TYR A 27 11.30 2.24 -7.17
C TYR A 27 12.31 1.78 -8.22
N ALA A 28 13.36 1.06 -7.81
CA ALA A 28 14.34 0.51 -8.75
C ALA A 28 13.73 -0.53 -9.69
N MET A 29 12.83 -1.39 -9.20
CA MET A 29 12.09 -2.35 -10.04
C MET A 29 11.22 -1.64 -11.07
N TRP A 30 10.48 -0.61 -10.65
CA TRP A 30 9.64 0.17 -11.55
C TRP A 30 10.47 0.91 -12.61
N LEU A 31 11.59 1.53 -12.24
CA LEU A 31 12.48 2.22 -13.17
C LEU A 31 13.09 1.28 -14.24
N ALA A 32 13.33 0.01 -13.87
CA ALA A 32 13.90 -0.98 -14.78
C ALA A 32 12.91 -1.41 -15.87
N ASP A 33 11.62 -1.49 -15.56
CA ASP A 33 10.57 -1.90 -16.52
C ASP A 33 9.21 -1.27 -16.19
N PRO A 34 9.01 0.03 -16.47
CA PRO A 34 7.77 0.72 -16.14
C PRO A 34 6.55 0.28 -16.95
N GLN A 35 6.76 -0.56 -17.97
CA GLN A 35 5.66 -1.10 -18.78
C GLN A 35 5.03 -2.35 -18.16
N HIS A 36 5.82 -3.18 -17.45
CA HIS A 36 5.37 -4.44 -16.87
C HIS A 36 5.50 -4.48 -15.33
N VAL A 37 5.97 -3.40 -14.69
CA VAL A 37 5.99 -3.25 -13.24
C VAL A 37 5.05 -2.12 -12.85
N HIS A 38 3.99 -2.45 -12.12
CA HIS A 38 2.95 -1.50 -11.73
C HIS A 38 3.02 -1.19 -10.23
N LEU A 39 2.99 0.09 -9.87
CA LEU A 39 2.81 0.51 -8.50
C LEU A 39 1.30 0.67 -8.22
N LEU A 40 0.79 -0.08 -7.25
CA LEU A 40 -0.61 -0.10 -6.85
C LEU A 40 -0.75 0.46 -5.44
N ASP A 41 -1.35 1.64 -5.31
CA ASP A 41 -1.67 2.25 -4.02
C ASP A 41 -3.09 1.83 -3.60
N VAL A 42 -3.17 1.05 -2.52
CA VAL A 42 -4.43 0.50 -2.01
C VAL A 42 -5.02 1.32 -0.85
N ARG A 43 -4.48 2.52 -0.62
CA ARG A 43 -5.03 3.48 0.33
C ARG A 43 -6.36 4.01 -0.17
N THR A 44 -7.13 4.65 0.74
CA THR A 44 -8.36 5.32 0.35
C THR A 44 -8.08 6.51 -0.57
N PHE A 45 -9.11 6.96 -1.27
CA PHE A 45 -9.03 8.15 -2.11
C PHE A 45 -8.53 9.37 -1.32
N GLU A 46 -9.05 9.57 -0.12
CA GLU A 46 -8.68 10.70 0.74
C GLU A 46 -7.22 10.63 1.19
N GLU A 47 -6.74 9.44 1.56
CA GLU A 47 -5.33 9.24 1.91
C GLU A 47 -4.41 9.54 0.72
N TYR A 48 -4.81 9.11 -0.48
CA TYR A 48 -4.05 9.34 -1.71
C TYR A 48 -3.97 10.83 -2.06
N VAL A 49 -5.11 11.51 -2.09
CA VAL A 49 -5.20 12.92 -2.50
C VAL A 49 -4.62 13.86 -1.45
N PHE A 50 -5.02 13.71 -0.18
CA PHE A 50 -4.66 14.66 0.87
C PHE A 50 -3.36 14.31 1.60
N GLY A 51 -2.98 13.04 1.63
CA GLY A 51 -1.73 12.58 2.23
C GLY A 51 -0.52 12.71 1.31
N GLY A 52 -0.75 12.94 0.02
CA GLY A 52 0.23 12.83 -1.04
C GLY A 52 0.37 11.39 -1.52
N HIS A 53 0.97 11.20 -2.69
CA HIS A 53 1.07 9.90 -3.36
C HIS A 53 2.29 9.85 -4.31
N VAL A 54 2.58 8.65 -4.78
CA VAL A 54 3.54 8.46 -5.89
C VAL A 54 2.81 8.77 -7.20
N GLU A 55 3.30 9.72 -7.97
CA GLU A 55 2.62 10.30 -9.13
C GLU A 55 2.29 9.29 -10.25
N PHE A 56 3.01 8.17 -10.30
CA PHE A 56 2.76 7.09 -11.27
C PHE A 56 2.07 5.87 -10.67
N ALA A 57 1.64 5.92 -9.39
CA ALA A 57 0.92 4.84 -8.74
C ALA A 57 -0.56 4.87 -9.13
N LYS A 58 -1.10 3.71 -9.49
CA LYS A 58 -2.54 3.52 -9.70
C LYS A 58 -3.22 3.40 -8.33
N ASN A 59 -4.24 4.20 -8.06
CA ASN A 59 -5.00 4.10 -6.83
C ASN A 59 -6.23 3.20 -7.03
N VAL A 60 -6.26 2.08 -6.33
CA VAL A 60 -7.45 1.21 -6.21
C VAL A 60 -7.66 0.95 -4.72
N PRO A 61 -8.61 1.62 -4.07
CA PRO A 61 -8.85 1.45 -2.65
C PRO A 61 -9.20 0.00 -2.29
N LEU A 62 -8.49 -0.57 -1.31
CA LEU A 62 -8.82 -1.89 -0.77
C LEU A 62 -10.04 -1.82 0.14
N VAL A 63 -10.16 -0.73 0.91
CA VAL A 63 -11.23 -0.52 1.88
C VAL A 63 -11.77 0.90 1.79
N PHE A 64 -13.07 1.04 2.03
CA PHE A 64 -13.72 2.33 2.21
C PHE A 64 -13.84 2.64 3.70
N PRO A 65 -13.45 3.84 4.15
CA PRO A 65 -13.56 4.19 5.55
C PRO A 65 -15.04 4.34 5.95
N ARG A 66 -15.36 3.86 7.16
CA ARG A 66 -16.68 4.01 7.79
C ARG A 66 -16.49 4.52 9.20
N PHE A 67 -17.36 5.42 9.61
CA PHE A 67 -17.46 5.81 11.00
C PHE A 67 -18.59 5.00 11.64
N ASN A 68 -18.23 4.16 12.61
CA ASN A 68 -19.17 3.40 13.41
C ASN A 68 -18.67 3.42 14.86
N PRO A 69 -19.20 4.33 15.70
CA PRO A 69 -18.73 4.51 17.08
C PRO A 69 -18.89 3.26 17.96
N GLU A 70 -19.79 2.36 17.60
CA GLU A 70 -20.05 1.09 18.30
C GLU A 70 -19.37 -0.12 17.62
N GLY A 71 -18.67 0.12 16.50
CA GLY A 71 -18.01 -0.92 15.74
C GLY A 71 -16.74 -1.43 16.42
N PRO A 72 -16.28 -2.63 16.04
CA PRO A 72 -15.04 -3.17 16.56
C PRO A 72 -13.86 -2.26 16.23
N ALA A 73 -12.95 -2.09 17.19
CA ALA A 73 -11.72 -1.37 16.96
C ALA A 73 -10.87 -2.12 15.92
N MET A 74 -10.40 -1.41 14.89
CA MET A 74 -9.44 -1.96 13.94
C MET A 74 -8.01 -1.70 14.43
N PRO A 75 -7.08 -2.65 14.27
CA PRO A 75 -5.69 -2.45 14.63
C PRO A 75 -5.10 -1.21 13.98
N GLY A 76 -4.48 -0.34 14.80
CA GLY A 76 -3.84 0.89 14.33
C GLY A 76 -4.77 2.03 13.92
N ARG A 77 -6.09 1.93 14.21
CA ARG A 77 -7.05 2.99 13.95
C ARG A 77 -7.72 3.49 15.23
N PRO A 78 -8.18 4.75 15.26
CA PRO A 78 -8.96 5.27 16.37
C PRO A 78 -10.27 4.47 16.58
N PRO A 79 -10.79 4.40 17.82
CA PRO A 79 -12.11 3.83 18.09
C PRO A 79 -13.18 4.46 17.19
N GLY A 80 -14.11 3.65 16.72
CA GLY A 80 -15.17 4.10 15.82
C GLY A 80 -14.78 4.21 14.34
N CYS A 81 -13.51 3.96 13.99
CA CYS A 81 -13.08 3.88 12.61
C CYS A 81 -13.04 2.43 12.15
N SER A 82 -13.85 2.09 11.17
CA SER A 82 -13.86 0.79 10.49
C SER A 82 -13.60 0.96 9.01
N GLY A 83 -13.40 -0.14 8.30
CA GLY A 83 -13.28 -0.16 6.85
C GLY A 83 -14.17 -1.24 6.26
N GLU A 84 -14.88 -0.92 5.21
CA GLU A 84 -15.61 -1.88 4.39
C GLU A 84 -14.74 -2.28 3.21
N LEU A 85 -14.58 -3.59 2.99
CA LEU A 85 -13.79 -4.08 1.86
C LEU A 85 -14.44 -3.63 0.55
N ASN A 86 -13.62 -3.15 -0.37
CA ASN A 86 -14.06 -2.85 -1.72
C ASN A 86 -14.42 -4.17 -2.45
N PRO A 87 -15.70 -4.43 -2.74
CA PRO A 87 -16.12 -5.68 -3.38
C PRO A 87 -15.57 -5.83 -4.80
N ASP A 88 -15.25 -4.70 -5.45
CA ASP A 88 -14.73 -4.66 -6.82
C ASP A 88 -13.20 -4.64 -6.88
N PHE A 89 -12.51 -4.72 -5.74
CA PHE A 89 -11.05 -4.55 -5.67
C PHE A 89 -10.29 -5.41 -6.68
N VAL A 90 -10.51 -6.71 -6.66
CA VAL A 90 -9.80 -7.65 -7.56
C VAL A 90 -10.12 -7.35 -9.01
N ALA A 91 -11.41 -7.16 -9.35
CA ALA A 91 -11.84 -6.84 -10.71
C ALA A 91 -11.27 -5.50 -11.20
N ALA A 92 -11.16 -4.51 -10.32
CA ALA A 92 -10.55 -3.22 -10.62
C ALA A 92 -9.05 -3.36 -10.92
N VAL A 93 -8.32 -4.13 -10.09
CA VAL A 93 -6.89 -4.38 -10.32
C VAL A 93 -6.67 -5.12 -11.64
N GLN A 94 -7.48 -6.14 -11.96
CA GLN A 94 -7.40 -6.88 -13.22
C GLN A 94 -7.57 -6.00 -14.46
N ARG A 95 -8.35 -4.91 -14.35
CA ARG A 95 -8.52 -3.95 -15.47
C ARG A 95 -7.30 -3.08 -15.71
N VAL A 96 -6.51 -2.79 -14.67
CA VAL A 96 -5.40 -1.82 -14.74
C VAL A 96 -4.02 -2.45 -14.64
N CYS A 97 -3.94 -3.70 -14.16
CA CYS A 97 -2.68 -4.44 -14.01
C CYS A 97 -2.88 -5.86 -14.56
N PRO A 98 -2.26 -6.21 -15.70
CA PRO A 98 -2.31 -7.59 -16.22
C PRO A 98 -1.78 -8.61 -15.19
N PRO A 99 -2.41 -9.78 -15.04
CA PRO A 99 -1.96 -10.80 -14.07
C PRO A 99 -0.55 -11.36 -14.35
N THR A 100 -0.04 -11.16 -15.54
CA THR A 100 1.32 -11.56 -15.96
C THR A 100 2.40 -10.61 -15.51
N ASP A 101 2.02 -9.39 -15.13
CA ASP A 101 2.95 -8.33 -14.81
C ASP A 101 3.29 -8.34 -13.31
N THR A 102 4.34 -7.62 -12.94
CA THR A 102 4.73 -7.44 -11.56
C THR A 102 3.93 -6.31 -10.93
N ILE A 103 3.31 -6.57 -9.77
CA ILE A 103 2.58 -5.57 -9.01
C ILE A 103 3.30 -5.29 -7.69
N LEU A 104 3.56 -4.03 -7.43
CA LEU A 104 4.15 -3.51 -6.19
C LEU A 104 3.05 -2.83 -5.40
N VAL A 105 2.54 -3.50 -4.37
CA VAL A 105 1.39 -3.02 -3.58
C VAL A 105 1.86 -2.14 -2.44
N MET A 106 1.27 -0.96 -2.32
CA MET A 106 1.56 0.02 -1.28
C MET A 106 0.29 0.43 -0.55
N CYS A 107 0.36 0.48 0.78
CA CYS A 107 -0.62 1.19 1.60
C CYS A 107 0.10 2.19 2.52
N ALA A 108 -0.48 2.61 3.64
CA ALA A 108 0.18 3.55 4.55
C ALA A 108 1.42 2.93 5.23
N THR A 109 1.31 1.70 5.78
CA THR A 109 2.32 1.07 6.65
C THR A 109 2.59 -0.41 6.35
N GLY A 110 2.03 -0.97 5.28
CA GLY A 110 2.25 -2.36 4.82
C GLY A 110 1.12 -3.35 5.14
N GLY A 111 0.32 -3.17 6.19
CA GLY A 111 -0.69 -4.15 6.60
C GLY A 111 -1.84 -4.34 5.59
N ARG A 112 -2.46 -3.27 5.10
CA ARG A 112 -3.46 -3.37 4.02
C ARG A 112 -2.85 -3.87 2.72
N GLY A 113 -1.57 -3.54 2.48
CA GLY A 113 -0.81 -4.07 1.36
C GLY A 113 -0.74 -5.59 1.41
N ALA A 114 -0.45 -6.17 2.57
CA ALA A 114 -0.42 -7.63 2.75
C ALA A 114 -1.80 -8.28 2.48
N MET A 115 -2.89 -7.66 2.96
CA MET A 115 -4.25 -8.14 2.65
C MET A 115 -4.53 -8.11 1.15
N ALA A 116 -4.16 -7.02 0.47
CA ALA A 116 -4.35 -6.88 -0.97
C ALA A 116 -3.55 -7.93 -1.75
N VAL A 117 -2.28 -8.17 -1.38
CA VAL A 117 -1.45 -9.23 -1.98
C VAL A 117 -2.13 -10.60 -1.86
N ASN A 118 -2.67 -10.93 -0.68
CA ASN A 118 -3.34 -12.22 -0.45
C ASN A 118 -4.59 -12.37 -1.32
N LEU A 119 -5.43 -11.34 -1.43
CA LEU A 119 -6.61 -11.35 -2.30
C LEU A 119 -6.23 -11.51 -3.78
N LEU A 120 -5.18 -10.83 -4.22
CA LEU A 120 -4.70 -10.94 -5.60
C LEU A 120 -4.08 -12.33 -5.86
N ALA A 121 -3.38 -12.91 -4.89
CA ALA A 121 -2.86 -14.27 -4.98
C ALA A 121 -3.98 -15.30 -5.12
N GLU A 122 -5.06 -15.17 -4.35
CA GLU A 122 -6.27 -16.02 -4.48
C GLU A 122 -6.92 -15.87 -5.86
N ALA A 123 -6.80 -14.70 -6.48
CA ALA A 123 -7.30 -14.43 -7.83
C ALA A 123 -6.34 -14.87 -8.96
N GLY A 124 -5.22 -15.51 -8.62
CA GLY A 124 -4.28 -16.09 -9.58
C GLY A 124 -3.10 -15.20 -9.97
N PHE A 125 -2.92 -14.05 -9.34
CA PHE A 125 -1.70 -13.25 -9.52
C PHE A 125 -0.52 -13.93 -8.79
N THR A 126 0.62 -14.03 -9.44
CA THR A 126 1.79 -14.75 -8.88
C THR A 126 2.98 -13.86 -8.55
N THR A 127 3.04 -12.66 -9.11
CA THR A 127 4.19 -11.74 -8.97
C THR A 127 3.72 -10.43 -8.33
N VAL A 128 3.24 -10.53 -7.07
CA VAL A 128 2.72 -9.40 -6.30
C VAL A 128 3.55 -9.23 -5.03
N TYR A 129 4.21 -8.10 -4.92
CA TYR A 129 5.07 -7.72 -3.80
C TYR A 129 4.32 -6.80 -2.84
N ASN A 130 4.49 -7.01 -1.53
CA ASN A 130 4.11 -6.02 -0.53
C ASN A 130 5.27 -5.04 -0.31
N ILE A 131 5.03 -3.74 -0.46
CA ILE A 131 5.99 -2.70 -0.03
C ILE A 131 5.88 -2.58 1.49
N VAL A 132 6.85 -3.15 2.20
CA VAL A 132 6.78 -3.52 3.62
C VAL A 132 6.42 -2.35 4.53
N THR A 133 7.00 -1.18 4.31
CA THR A 133 6.78 0.02 5.13
C THR A 133 5.73 0.97 4.53
N GLY A 134 5.21 0.64 3.35
CA GLY A 134 4.21 1.44 2.66
C GLY A 134 4.65 2.87 2.30
N PHE A 135 3.69 3.76 2.16
CA PHE A 135 3.93 5.16 1.80
C PHE A 135 4.38 6.01 2.99
N GLU A 136 3.67 5.94 4.11
CA GLU A 136 3.92 6.79 5.29
C GLU A 136 5.01 6.23 6.21
N GLY A 137 5.11 4.90 6.29
CA GLY A 137 6.09 4.23 7.14
C GLY A 137 5.66 4.09 8.60
N ASP A 138 6.62 3.65 9.40
CA ASP A 138 6.44 3.43 10.84
C ASP A 138 6.51 4.74 11.63
N ARG A 139 5.94 4.70 12.83
CA ARG A 139 6.04 5.82 13.77
C ARG A 139 7.44 5.89 14.37
N VAL A 140 7.86 7.11 14.65
CA VAL A 140 9.05 7.37 15.45
C VAL A 140 8.75 7.01 16.90
N ASP A 141 9.51 6.06 17.46
CA ASP A 141 9.32 5.54 18.81
C ASP A 141 10.30 6.14 19.85
N ASP A 142 11.00 7.20 19.50
CA ASP A 142 11.90 7.92 20.41
C ASP A 142 11.12 9.03 21.15
N PRO A 143 10.88 8.89 22.49
CA PRO A 143 10.19 9.91 23.27
C PRO A 143 10.89 11.26 23.32
N GLY A 144 12.20 11.31 23.06
CA GLY A 144 12.99 12.54 22.99
C GLY A 144 12.88 13.27 21.65
N SER A 145 12.30 12.64 20.63
CA SER A 145 12.16 13.23 19.31
C SER A 145 10.93 14.13 19.21
N VAL A 146 11.06 15.27 18.54
CA VAL A 146 9.93 16.14 18.14
C VAL A 146 8.96 15.44 17.17
N PHE A 147 9.38 14.33 16.60
CA PHE A 147 8.61 13.50 15.70
C PHE A 147 7.99 12.27 16.37
N HIS A 148 8.14 12.12 17.72
CA HIS A 148 7.56 10.99 18.44
C HIS A 148 6.09 10.77 18.09
N GLY A 149 5.74 9.53 17.78
CA GLY A 149 4.39 9.12 17.37
C GLY A 149 3.97 9.49 15.93
N LYS A 150 4.80 10.22 15.18
CA LYS A 150 4.55 10.56 13.78
C LYS A 150 5.14 9.52 12.82
N HIS A 151 4.50 9.30 11.68
CA HIS A 151 4.95 8.40 10.61
C HIS A 151 6.11 9.04 9.83
N MET A 152 7.32 9.00 10.41
CA MET A 152 8.51 9.65 9.85
C MET A 152 9.77 8.81 9.99
N ARG A 153 9.65 7.51 10.34
CA ARG A 153 10.79 6.65 10.55
C ARG A 153 11.34 6.07 9.24
N ASN A 154 10.47 5.65 8.36
CA ASN A 154 10.74 4.99 7.08
C ASN A 154 9.54 5.18 6.15
N GLY A 155 9.34 4.31 5.15
CA GLY A 155 8.28 4.43 4.16
C GLY A 155 8.73 5.23 2.93
N TRP A 156 7.93 5.16 1.87
CA TRP A 156 8.25 5.82 0.59
C TRP A 156 8.47 7.32 0.75
N LYS A 157 7.55 7.98 1.44
CA LYS A 157 7.55 9.43 1.66
C LYS A 157 8.82 9.94 2.36
N ASN A 158 9.38 9.13 3.26
CA ASN A 158 10.55 9.49 4.06
C ASN A 158 11.86 8.92 3.48
N ALA A 159 11.81 8.16 2.39
CA ALA A 159 12.95 7.51 1.77
C ALA A 159 13.68 8.39 0.73
N GLY A 160 13.27 9.64 0.55
CA GLY A 160 13.82 10.54 -0.47
C GLY A 160 13.42 10.18 -1.90
N LEU A 161 12.37 9.39 -2.06
CA LEU A 161 11.83 8.97 -3.35
C LEU A 161 10.80 9.99 -3.89
N PRO A 162 10.52 10.03 -5.21
CA PRO A 162 9.59 10.98 -5.78
C PRO A 162 8.15 10.70 -5.32
N TRP A 163 7.46 11.75 -4.90
CA TRP A 163 6.04 11.77 -4.55
C TRP A 163 5.53 13.21 -4.58
N GLY A 164 4.23 13.40 -4.70
CA GLY A 164 3.63 14.71 -4.80
C GLY A 164 2.14 14.71 -4.44
N TYR A 165 1.46 15.78 -4.87
CA TYR A 165 0.02 15.99 -4.69
C TYR A 165 -0.72 16.17 -6.01
N ASP A 166 0.02 16.25 -7.13
CA ASP A 166 -0.55 16.40 -8.46
C ASP A 166 -1.17 15.08 -8.90
N PHE A 167 -2.47 15.08 -9.07
CA PHE A 167 -3.18 13.85 -9.30
C PHE A 167 -3.66 13.72 -10.76
N HIS A 168 -3.62 12.50 -11.27
CA HIS A 168 -4.01 12.15 -12.62
C HIS A 168 -5.28 11.28 -12.59
N PRO A 169 -6.41 11.76 -13.15
CA PRO A 169 -7.67 10.99 -13.15
C PRO A 169 -7.52 9.57 -13.68
N ASP A 170 -6.71 9.37 -14.72
CA ASP A 170 -6.50 8.06 -15.37
C ASP A 170 -5.85 7.00 -14.46
N LEU A 171 -5.26 7.44 -13.33
CA LEU A 171 -4.66 6.55 -12.33
C LEU A 171 -5.61 6.23 -11.16
N MET A 172 -6.81 6.81 -11.18
CA MET A 172 -7.79 6.66 -10.12
C MET A 172 -8.78 5.55 -10.43
N TRP A 173 -9.16 4.81 -9.39
CA TRP A 173 -10.28 3.90 -9.48
C TRP A 173 -11.60 4.69 -9.50
N GLU A 174 -12.47 4.30 -10.43
CA GLU A 174 -13.84 4.80 -10.51
C GLU A 174 -14.81 3.72 -10.04
N GLU A 175 -15.81 4.13 -9.25
CA GLU A 175 -16.87 3.23 -8.83
C GLU A 175 -17.66 2.75 -10.07
N PRO A 176 -17.90 1.45 -10.22
CA PRO A 176 -18.70 0.95 -11.35
C PRO A 176 -20.11 1.56 -11.33
N THR A 177 -20.53 2.11 -12.46
CA THR A 177 -21.88 2.69 -12.66
C THR A 177 -22.95 1.62 -12.79
#